data_9cde7079e927e50eddf310ce0ac648fd
#
_entry.id   9cde7079e927e50eddf310ce0ac648fd
#
_cell.length_a   1.000
_cell.length_b   1.000
_cell.length_c   1.000
_cell.angle_alpha   90.00
_cell.angle_beta   90.00
_cell.angle_gamma   90.00
#
_symmetry.space_group_name_H-M   'P 1'
#
loop_
_entity.id
_entity.type
_entity.pdbx_description
1 polymer ?
#
loop_
_entity_poly.entity_id
_entity_poly.type
_entity_poly.pdbx_seq_one_letter_code
_entity_poly.pdbx_strand_id
1 'polypeptide(L)'
;MSEIKLNTIEEAIEDFREGKFLIVVDDEDRENEGDFIVAAEKITPEKVNFMMTYGRGVLCAPITEERCQELDLDMQVARNTSMLETPFTVTVDKLGGGCTTGVSMFDRAETIRALADTQTKPSDLGRPGHVNPLRARSRGVLRRAGHTEAAVDLARLAGLYPAGALIEIINEDGTMARLPQLVEVAKKFDIKIICIKDLIAYRLKTESIVDKGVEVDMPTQYGHFHLIPFRQKSNGLEHIALIKGDISGEEPVLVRVHSSCATGDIFGSMRCECGEQLHKAMQMIEKEGRGAIVYLNQEGLVIGLMDKIKAYKLQEEGLDTVDANLHLGHQADERDYGVGAQILKHIGITKMRLMTNNPIKRVGLEAYGLTIVENVPIEVTPNKYNEFYMKTKKERMGHVLHNIK
;
A
#
# COMPACT_ATOMS: atom_id res chain seq x y z
N MET A 1 0.06 7.00 -31.13
CA MET A 1 0.43 8.03 -30.14
C MET A 1 1.84 7.70 -29.70
N SER A 2 2.79 8.67 -29.75
CA SER A 2 4.13 8.45 -29.23
C SER A 2 4.04 8.13 -27.75
N GLU A 3 4.70 7.07 -27.31
CA GLU A 3 4.77 6.66 -25.90
C GLU A 3 5.34 7.83 -25.08
N ILE A 4 4.58 8.30 -24.09
CA ILE A 4 5.03 9.40 -23.21
C ILE A 4 6.12 8.80 -22.30
N LYS A 5 7.36 9.23 -22.48
CA LYS A 5 8.47 8.81 -21.65
C LYS A 5 8.56 9.68 -20.41
N LEU A 6 8.32 9.07 -19.25
CA LEU A 6 8.52 9.70 -17.94
C LEU A 6 10.00 9.72 -17.55
N ASN A 7 10.35 10.54 -16.56
CA ASN A 7 11.71 10.60 -15.99
C ASN A 7 11.98 9.39 -15.10
N THR A 8 13.27 9.09 -14.87
CA THR A 8 13.67 8.02 -13.95
C THR A 8 13.51 8.45 -12.49
N ILE A 9 13.37 7.48 -11.61
CA ILE A 9 13.25 7.75 -10.16
C ILE A 9 14.55 8.31 -9.61
N GLU A 10 15.72 7.87 -10.13
CA GLU A 10 17.03 8.39 -9.76
C GLU A 10 17.15 9.89 -10.06
N GLU A 11 16.76 10.32 -11.27
CA GLU A 11 16.73 11.73 -11.67
C GLU A 11 15.78 12.56 -10.78
N ALA A 12 14.63 11.98 -10.42
CA ALA A 12 13.66 12.64 -9.55
C ALA A 12 14.18 12.81 -8.13
N ILE A 13 14.85 11.80 -7.58
CA ILE A 13 15.47 11.86 -6.24
C ILE A 13 16.51 12.98 -6.17
N GLU A 14 17.31 13.16 -7.23
CA GLU A 14 18.33 14.22 -7.27
C GLU A 14 17.69 15.61 -7.27
N ASP A 15 16.70 15.85 -8.14
CA ASP A 15 15.97 17.13 -8.18
C ASP A 15 15.23 17.39 -6.84
N PHE A 16 14.67 16.34 -6.22
CA PHE A 16 14.00 16.47 -4.94
C PHE A 16 14.97 16.85 -3.80
N ARG A 17 16.18 16.28 -3.81
CA ARG A 17 17.26 16.62 -2.88
C ARG A 17 17.68 18.09 -3.01
N GLU A 18 17.72 18.61 -4.23
CA GLU A 18 17.98 20.03 -4.50
C GLU A 18 16.81 20.94 -4.15
N GLY A 19 15.66 20.37 -3.79
CA GLY A 19 14.44 21.11 -3.46
C GLY A 19 13.65 21.57 -4.67
N LYS A 20 13.88 21.00 -5.86
CA LYS A 20 13.05 21.25 -7.04
C LYS A 20 11.69 20.56 -6.91
N PHE A 21 10.72 21.04 -7.67
CA PHE A 21 9.44 20.36 -7.81
C PHE A 21 9.54 19.09 -8.63
N LEU A 22 8.67 18.15 -8.32
CA LEU A 22 8.33 17.04 -9.19
C LEU A 22 6.82 17.09 -9.50
N ILE A 23 6.44 16.59 -10.67
CA ILE A 23 5.06 16.16 -10.92
C ILE A 23 5.04 14.65 -10.72
N VAL A 24 4.19 14.20 -9.81
CA VAL A 24 3.99 12.78 -9.53
C VAL A 24 2.59 12.41 -9.96
N VAL A 25 2.47 11.37 -10.80
CA VAL A 25 1.17 10.85 -11.27
C VAL A 25 0.90 9.48 -10.67
N ASP A 26 -0.36 9.22 -10.35
CA ASP A 26 -0.81 7.91 -9.92
C ASP A 26 -1.40 7.08 -11.08
N ASP A 27 -1.96 5.92 -10.75
CA ASP A 27 -2.52 4.99 -11.74
C ASP A 27 -3.86 5.51 -12.29
N GLU A 28 -4.13 5.23 -13.57
CA GLU A 28 -5.39 5.59 -14.24
C GLU A 28 -6.62 4.96 -13.56
N ASP A 29 -6.44 3.79 -12.94
CA ASP A 29 -7.50 3.07 -12.22
C ASP A 29 -7.68 3.54 -10.77
N ARG A 30 -6.87 4.54 -10.28
CA ARG A 30 -6.95 5.09 -8.92
C ARG A 30 -7.59 6.49 -8.94
N GLU A 31 -6.80 7.57 -8.84
CA GLU A 31 -7.27 8.98 -8.94
C GLU A 31 -7.10 9.50 -10.36
N ASN A 32 -6.10 8.95 -11.06
CA ASN A 32 -5.67 9.40 -12.38
C ASN A 32 -5.34 10.90 -12.37
N GLU A 33 -4.60 11.34 -11.36
CA GLU A 33 -4.25 12.75 -11.10
C GLU A 33 -2.74 12.94 -11.08
N GLY A 34 -2.31 14.20 -11.04
CA GLY A 34 -0.92 14.57 -10.85
C GLY A 34 -0.79 15.74 -9.91
N ASP A 35 0.18 15.63 -8.98
CA ASP A 35 0.47 16.62 -7.97
C ASP A 35 1.84 17.27 -8.20
N PHE A 36 1.94 18.57 -7.93
CA PHE A 36 3.24 19.16 -7.60
C PHE A 36 3.66 18.71 -6.22
N ILE A 37 4.86 18.13 -6.13
CA ILE A 37 5.43 17.67 -4.86
C ILE A 37 6.82 18.27 -4.67
N VAL A 38 7.14 18.70 -3.44
CA VAL A 38 8.45 19.20 -3.03
C VAL A 38 8.74 18.81 -1.58
N ALA A 39 10.03 18.69 -1.22
CA ALA A 39 10.42 18.39 0.17
C ALA A 39 10.02 19.53 1.13
N ALA A 40 9.42 19.18 2.28
CA ALA A 40 8.94 20.16 3.26
C ALA A 40 10.06 21.05 3.83
N GLU A 41 11.25 20.50 4.09
CA GLU A 41 12.39 21.30 4.56
C GLU A 41 12.99 22.25 3.52
N LYS A 42 12.65 22.06 2.24
CA LYS A 42 13.08 22.91 1.11
C LYS A 42 11.99 23.88 0.62
N ILE A 43 10.84 23.90 1.32
CA ILE A 43 9.73 24.80 0.94
C ILE A 43 10.10 26.27 1.23
N THR A 44 9.66 27.16 0.36
CA THR A 44 9.81 28.62 0.52
C THR A 44 8.47 29.32 0.24
N PRO A 45 8.28 30.59 0.64
CA PRO A 45 7.08 31.32 0.30
C PRO A 45 6.82 31.39 -1.22
N GLU A 46 7.88 31.51 -2.04
CA GLU A 46 7.78 31.53 -3.50
C GLU A 46 7.27 30.20 -4.05
N LYS A 47 7.75 29.08 -3.47
CA LYS A 47 7.29 27.74 -3.85
C LYS A 47 5.82 27.52 -3.44
N VAL A 48 5.40 27.94 -2.26
CA VAL A 48 3.99 27.90 -1.87
C VAL A 48 3.15 28.72 -2.83
N ASN A 49 3.61 29.94 -3.19
CA ASN A 49 2.91 30.76 -4.16
C ASN A 49 2.83 30.13 -5.55
N PHE A 50 3.88 29.45 -5.99
CA PHE A 50 3.88 28.68 -7.23
C PHE A 50 2.84 27.54 -7.19
N MET A 51 2.85 26.74 -6.12
CA MET A 51 1.90 25.66 -5.93
C MET A 51 0.45 26.16 -5.97
N MET A 52 0.14 27.19 -5.21
CA MET A 52 -1.20 27.78 -5.15
C MET A 52 -1.65 28.38 -6.50
N THR A 53 -0.72 28.97 -7.27
CA THR A 53 -1.02 29.61 -8.54
C THR A 53 -1.25 28.59 -9.66
N TYR A 54 -0.40 27.57 -9.74
CA TYR A 54 -0.36 26.64 -10.87
C TYR A 54 -0.91 25.25 -10.56
N GLY A 55 -0.96 24.85 -9.27
CA GLY A 55 -1.64 23.63 -8.83
C GLY A 55 -3.14 23.86 -8.73
N ARG A 56 -3.56 24.84 -7.95
CA ARG A 56 -4.97 25.25 -7.71
C ARG A 56 -5.78 24.26 -6.86
N GLY A 57 -5.21 23.12 -6.47
CA GLY A 57 -5.81 22.12 -5.60
C GLY A 57 -5.75 22.49 -4.11
N VAL A 58 -5.71 21.49 -3.25
CA VAL A 58 -5.61 21.66 -1.80
C VAL A 58 -4.16 21.52 -1.35
N LEU A 59 -3.57 22.58 -0.81
CA LEU A 59 -2.22 22.53 -0.28
C LEU A 59 -2.16 21.62 0.97
N CYS A 60 -1.42 20.53 0.86
CA CYS A 60 -1.27 19.54 1.91
C CYS A 60 0.21 19.34 2.28
N ALA A 61 0.44 18.86 3.50
CA ALA A 61 1.76 18.56 4.05
C ALA A 61 1.83 17.11 4.53
N PRO A 62 2.19 16.15 3.65
CA PRO A 62 2.46 14.77 4.05
C PRO A 62 3.59 14.66 5.06
N ILE A 63 3.34 13.97 6.19
CA ILE A 63 4.31 13.66 7.24
C ILE A 63 4.12 12.21 7.68
N THR A 64 5.10 11.65 8.39
CA THR A 64 5.02 10.28 8.89
C THR A 64 4.00 10.14 10.03
N GLU A 65 3.57 8.92 10.29
CA GLU A 65 2.68 8.61 11.42
C GLU A 65 3.33 8.94 12.76
N GLU A 66 4.63 8.65 12.91
CA GLU A 66 5.42 8.96 14.09
C GLU A 66 5.45 10.49 14.31
N ARG A 67 5.62 11.26 13.22
CA ARG A 67 5.63 12.73 13.33
C ARG A 67 4.27 13.30 13.70
N CYS A 68 3.17 12.70 13.23
CA CYS A 68 1.84 13.08 13.70
C CYS A 68 1.68 12.87 15.20
N GLN A 69 2.19 11.76 15.74
CA GLN A 69 2.14 11.46 17.18
C GLN A 69 3.00 12.45 17.98
N GLU A 70 4.24 12.74 17.54
CA GLU A 70 5.13 13.70 18.18
C GLU A 70 4.53 15.11 18.28
N LEU A 71 3.74 15.49 17.30
CA LEU A 71 3.12 16.81 17.19
C LEU A 71 1.67 16.85 17.71
N ASP A 72 1.14 15.78 18.32
CA ASP A 72 -0.26 15.65 18.77
C ASP A 72 -1.26 16.01 17.65
N LEU A 73 -1.06 15.49 16.45
CA LEU A 73 -1.94 15.71 15.29
C LEU A 73 -2.92 14.56 15.15
N ASP A 74 -4.07 14.70 15.77
CA ASP A 74 -5.18 13.75 15.63
C ASP A 74 -5.75 13.73 14.21
N MET A 75 -6.39 12.62 13.83
CA MET A 75 -7.16 12.55 12.59
C MET A 75 -8.30 13.56 12.62
N GLN A 76 -8.57 14.19 11.47
CA GLN A 76 -9.62 15.19 11.34
C GLN A 76 -11.01 14.65 11.70
N VAL A 77 -11.24 13.36 11.48
CA VAL A 77 -12.48 12.65 11.81
C VAL A 77 -12.20 11.31 12.47
N ALA A 78 -13.05 10.91 13.42
CA ALA A 78 -12.94 9.62 14.09
C ALA A 78 -13.21 8.44 13.13
N ARG A 79 -14.09 8.66 12.13
CA ARG A 79 -14.43 7.69 11.08
C ARG A 79 -14.26 8.35 9.71
N ASN A 80 -13.26 7.90 8.96
CA ASN A 80 -13.07 8.34 7.58
C ASN A 80 -14.05 7.58 6.65
N THR A 81 -14.85 8.32 5.90
CA THR A 81 -15.83 7.80 4.93
C THR A 81 -15.54 8.27 3.51
N SER A 82 -14.39 8.92 3.27
CA SER A 82 -13.99 9.31 1.92
C SER A 82 -13.65 8.08 1.08
N MET A 83 -13.90 8.16 -0.22
CA MET A 83 -13.74 7.03 -1.14
C MET A 83 -12.33 6.44 -1.14
N LEU A 84 -11.31 7.27 -1.00
CA LEU A 84 -9.89 6.89 -1.02
C LEU A 84 -9.22 6.98 0.36
N GLU A 85 -10.03 7.27 1.40
CA GLU A 85 -9.59 7.35 2.80
C GLU A 85 -8.41 8.30 3.02
N THR A 86 -8.37 9.43 2.31
CA THR A 86 -7.32 10.42 2.43
C THR A 86 -7.13 10.82 3.91
N PRO A 87 -5.92 10.61 4.45
CA PRO A 87 -5.68 10.61 5.90
C PRO A 87 -5.43 12.03 6.45
N PHE A 88 -6.41 12.92 6.31
CA PHE A 88 -6.33 14.26 6.88
C PHE A 88 -6.23 14.23 8.40
N THR A 89 -5.28 14.99 8.94
CA THR A 89 -5.24 15.32 10.36
C THR A 89 -5.93 16.67 10.61
N VAL A 90 -6.02 17.09 11.87
CA VAL A 90 -6.42 18.47 12.21
C VAL A 90 -5.51 19.46 11.48
N THR A 91 -6.08 20.57 10.99
CA THR A 91 -5.31 21.61 10.30
C THR A 91 -4.52 22.44 11.29
N VAL A 92 -3.36 22.96 10.88
CA VAL A 92 -2.45 23.69 11.76
C VAL A 92 -1.89 24.96 11.14
N ASP A 93 -1.45 25.87 12.01
CA ASP A 93 -0.61 27.03 11.69
C ASP A 93 0.53 27.13 12.69
N LYS A 94 1.75 27.49 12.24
CA LYS A 94 2.87 27.78 13.12
C LYS A 94 2.60 29.06 13.92
N LEU A 95 2.85 29.00 15.21
CA LEU A 95 2.77 30.13 16.11
C LEU A 95 4.13 30.83 16.25
N GLY A 96 4.13 32.17 16.23
CA GLY A 96 5.35 32.96 16.37
C GLY A 96 6.26 32.91 15.13
N GLY A 97 7.54 33.26 15.28
CA GLY A 97 8.52 33.25 14.19
C GLY A 97 8.21 34.20 13.02
N GLY A 98 7.43 35.25 13.26
CA GLY A 98 6.98 36.18 12.21
C GLY A 98 5.70 35.78 11.50
N CYS A 99 5.11 34.62 11.83
CA CYS A 99 3.80 34.20 11.33
C CYS A 99 2.69 35.07 11.91
N THR A 100 1.66 35.33 11.09
CA THR A 100 0.53 36.19 11.42
C THR A 100 -0.77 35.40 11.53
N THR A 101 -1.63 35.46 10.49
CA THR A 101 -2.94 34.79 10.48
C THR A 101 -2.89 33.36 9.92
N GLY A 102 -1.76 32.88 9.48
CA GLY A 102 -1.58 31.53 8.90
C GLY A 102 -1.86 31.46 7.38
N VAL A 103 -2.46 32.48 6.78
CA VAL A 103 -2.97 32.43 5.39
C VAL A 103 -1.90 32.76 4.34
N SER A 104 -0.94 33.66 4.68
CA SER A 104 0.05 34.12 3.71
C SER A 104 0.95 33.01 3.23
N MET A 105 1.58 33.16 2.06
CA MET A 105 2.53 32.19 1.52
C MET A 105 3.73 32.01 2.46
N PHE A 106 4.11 33.06 3.18
CA PHE A 106 5.13 33.02 4.23
C PHE A 106 4.66 32.14 5.39
N ASP A 107 3.48 32.39 5.95
CA ASP A 107 2.95 31.66 7.10
C ASP A 107 2.80 30.17 6.79
N ARG A 108 2.28 29.84 5.59
CA ARG A 108 2.13 28.45 5.15
C ARG A 108 3.47 27.76 4.94
N ALA A 109 4.46 28.44 4.34
CA ALA A 109 5.80 27.90 4.17
C ALA A 109 6.48 27.63 5.54
N GLU A 110 6.35 28.57 6.49
CA GLU A 110 6.86 28.40 7.84
C GLU A 110 6.18 27.24 8.57
N THR A 111 4.87 27.07 8.40
CA THR A 111 4.10 25.96 8.97
C THR A 111 4.56 24.62 8.40
N ILE A 112 4.71 24.52 7.07
CA ILE A 112 5.18 23.28 6.42
C ILE A 112 6.62 22.95 6.87
N ARG A 113 7.52 23.94 6.96
CA ARG A 113 8.87 23.71 7.49
C ARG A 113 8.85 23.24 8.93
N ALA A 114 7.99 23.84 9.78
CA ALA A 114 7.86 23.43 11.18
C ALA A 114 7.41 21.97 11.33
N LEU A 115 6.57 21.46 10.44
CA LEU A 115 6.19 20.05 10.42
C LEU A 115 7.39 19.12 10.16
N ALA A 116 8.38 19.57 9.39
CA ALA A 116 9.62 18.83 9.11
C ALA A 116 10.77 19.11 10.09
N ASP A 117 10.64 20.09 10.96
CA ASP A 117 11.68 20.46 11.93
C ASP A 117 11.51 19.65 13.23
N THR A 118 12.48 18.80 13.54
CA THR A 118 12.49 17.95 14.76
C THR A 118 12.45 18.73 16.07
N GLN A 119 12.76 20.03 16.06
CA GLN A 119 12.70 20.89 17.24
C GLN A 119 11.29 21.44 17.51
N THR A 120 10.39 21.39 16.54
CA THR A 120 9.02 21.86 16.69
C THR A 120 8.25 20.97 17.66
N LYS A 121 7.58 21.63 18.63
CA LYS A 121 6.76 21.01 19.67
C LYS A 121 5.26 21.19 19.36
N PRO A 122 4.38 20.38 19.94
CA PRO A 122 2.92 20.55 19.80
C PRO A 122 2.43 21.98 20.16
N SER A 123 3.07 22.62 21.14
CA SER A 123 2.74 24.00 21.57
C SER A 123 3.08 25.09 20.54
N ASP A 124 3.94 24.77 19.56
CA ASP A 124 4.34 25.72 18.51
C ASP A 124 3.36 25.78 17.34
N LEU A 125 2.30 24.94 17.41
CA LEU A 125 1.27 24.80 16.37
C LEU A 125 -0.11 25.20 16.92
N GLY A 126 -0.76 26.20 16.30
CA GLY A 126 -2.17 26.51 16.49
C GLY A 126 -3.08 25.53 15.77
N ARG A 127 -4.22 25.20 16.36
CA ARG A 127 -5.25 24.30 15.82
C ARG A 127 -6.64 24.90 16.01
N PRO A 128 -7.53 24.96 15.00
CA PRO A 128 -7.26 24.65 13.59
C PRO A 128 -6.39 25.73 12.92
N GLY A 129 -5.85 25.43 11.73
CA GLY A 129 -5.05 26.33 10.91
C GLY A 129 -5.38 26.24 9.42
N HIS A 130 -4.43 26.67 8.57
CA HIS A 130 -4.61 26.79 7.11
C HIS A 130 -3.73 25.82 6.30
N VAL A 131 -2.86 25.03 6.96
CA VAL A 131 -2.13 23.94 6.32
C VAL A 131 -2.79 22.63 6.72
N ASN A 132 -2.91 21.71 5.76
CA ASN A 132 -3.53 20.39 5.91
C ASN A 132 -2.44 19.30 6.03
N PRO A 133 -2.03 18.86 7.24
CA PRO A 133 -1.13 17.73 7.34
C PRO A 133 -1.85 16.44 6.94
N LEU A 134 -1.12 15.55 6.23
CA LEU A 134 -1.59 14.22 5.86
C LEU A 134 -0.71 13.17 6.53
N ARG A 135 -1.33 12.20 7.21
CA ARG A 135 -0.62 11.11 7.88
C ARG A 135 -0.30 10.00 6.88
N ALA A 136 0.93 9.97 6.35
CA ALA A 136 1.38 8.90 5.48
C ALA A 136 1.36 7.55 6.20
N ARG A 137 0.97 6.51 5.48
CA ARG A 137 1.02 5.13 6.01
C ARG A 137 2.47 4.70 6.21
N SER A 138 2.75 3.98 7.29
CA SER A 138 4.04 3.32 7.49
C SER A 138 4.39 2.47 6.26
N ARG A 139 5.68 2.42 5.85
CA ARG A 139 6.18 1.79 4.61
C ARG A 139 5.85 2.56 3.32
N GLY A 140 5.20 3.70 3.37
CA GLY A 140 5.00 4.60 2.24
C GLY A 140 4.25 3.96 1.07
N VAL A 141 4.71 4.21 -0.18
CA VAL A 141 4.07 3.68 -1.40
C VAL A 141 4.01 2.16 -1.47
N LEU A 142 4.83 1.45 -0.71
CA LEU A 142 4.76 -0.01 -0.59
C LEU A 142 3.57 -0.49 0.25
N ARG A 143 2.87 0.40 0.93
CA ARG A 143 1.63 0.12 1.69
C ARG A 143 0.40 0.73 1.03
N ARG A 144 0.52 1.98 0.55
CA ARG A 144 -0.55 2.71 -0.15
C ARG A 144 0.05 3.50 -1.30
N ALA A 145 -0.35 3.17 -2.52
CA ALA A 145 0.15 3.78 -3.76
C ALA A 145 -0.47 5.18 -4.00
N GLY A 146 -0.29 6.11 -3.05
CA GLY A 146 -0.84 7.47 -3.09
C GLY A 146 0.22 8.56 -3.05
N HIS A 147 -0.16 9.78 -3.48
CA HIS A 147 0.71 10.97 -3.51
C HIS A 147 1.25 11.33 -2.11
N THR A 148 0.43 11.15 -1.06
CA THR A 148 0.84 11.32 0.34
C THR A 148 2.07 10.49 0.69
N GLU A 149 2.03 9.20 0.38
CA GLU A 149 3.12 8.27 0.63
C GLU A 149 4.32 8.54 -0.29
N ALA A 150 4.07 8.90 -1.55
CA ALA A 150 5.12 9.22 -2.52
C ALA A 150 5.95 10.43 -2.06
N ALA A 151 5.32 11.48 -1.52
CA ALA A 151 6.01 12.66 -1.03
C ALA A 151 6.97 12.34 0.12
N VAL A 152 6.54 11.54 1.09
CA VAL A 152 7.35 11.11 2.24
C VAL A 152 8.50 10.19 1.80
N ASP A 153 8.22 9.27 0.87
CA ASP A 153 9.23 8.34 0.36
C ASP A 153 10.30 9.04 -0.47
N LEU A 154 9.92 9.97 -1.34
CA LEU A 154 10.87 10.78 -2.12
C LEU A 154 11.78 11.59 -1.19
N ALA A 155 11.23 12.19 -0.11
CA ALA A 155 12.04 12.90 0.88
C ALA A 155 13.05 11.96 1.55
N ARG A 156 12.61 10.77 1.97
CA ARG A 156 13.49 9.75 2.59
C ARG A 156 14.58 9.28 1.63
N LEU A 157 14.24 8.97 0.38
CA LEU A 157 15.20 8.54 -0.65
C LEU A 157 16.18 9.63 -1.02
N ALA A 158 15.78 10.90 -0.96
CA ALA A 158 16.65 12.05 -1.15
C ALA A 158 17.56 12.36 0.05
N GLY A 159 17.41 11.64 1.18
CA GLY A 159 18.17 11.88 2.41
C GLY A 159 17.72 13.11 3.18
N LEU A 160 16.49 13.57 2.95
CA LEU A 160 15.83 14.69 3.63
C LEU A 160 14.89 14.19 4.74
N TYR A 161 14.41 15.09 5.59
CA TYR A 161 13.39 14.73 6.56
C TYR A 161 12.14 14.18 5.84
N PRO A 162 11.55 13.05 6.30
CA PRO A 162 10.46 12.37 5.59
C PRO A 162 9.13 13.13 5.69
N ALA A 163 9.11 14.30 5.06
CA ALA A 163 7.96 15.20 4.96
C ALA A 163 7.97 15.92 3.61
N GLY A 164 6.81 16.20 3.07
CA GLY A 164 6.65 16.93 1.81
C GLY A 164 5.59 18.01 1.86
N ALA A 165 5.50 18.78 0.79
CA ALA A 165 4.34 19.58 0.44
C ALA A 165 3.81 19.09 -0.91
N LEU A 166 2.51 18.97 -1.05
CA LEU A 166 1.85 18.58 -2.29
C LEU A 166 0.60 19.41 -2.55
N ILE A 167 0.24 19.49 -3.83
CA ILE A 167 -1.00 20.11 -4.30
C ILE A 167 -1.39 19.50 -5.64
N GLU A 168 -2.65 19.18 -5.82
CA GLU A 168 -3.18 18.63 -7.06
C GLU A 168 -3.13 19.70 -8.18
N ILE A 169 -2.91 19.24 -9.44
CA ILE A 169 -2.85 20.11 -10.61
C ILE A 169 -4.20 20.10 -11.31
N ILE A 170 -4.82 21.28 -11.31
CA ILE A 170 -6.13 21.56 -11.91
C ILE A 170 -5.93 22.45 -13.14
N ASN A 171 -6.59 22.10 -14.25
CA ASN A 171 -6.61 22.89 -15.49
C ASN A 171 -7.26 24.27 -15.28
N GLU A 172 -7.04 25.19 -16.22
CA GLU A 172 -7.63 26.54 -16.15
C GLU A 172 -9.16 26.56 -16.19
N ASP A 173 -9.77 25.54 -16.77
CA ASP A 173 -11.21 25.35 -16.83
C ASP A 173 -11.82 24.71 -15.57
N GLY A 174 -10.99 24.38 -14.58
CA GLY A 174 -11.39 23.75 -13.33
C GLY A 174 -11.48 22.21 -13.36
N THR A 175 -11.17 21.57 -14.47
CA THR A 175 -11.09 20.10 -14.55
C THR A 175 -9.73 19.60 -14.06
N MET A 176 -9.66 18.35 -13.59
CA MET A 176 -8.38 17.75 -13.18
C MET A 176 -7.45 17.57 -14.38
N ALA A 177 -6.19 17.98 -14.25
CA ALA A 177 -5.19 17.73 -15.27
C ALA A 177 -4.84 16.22 -15.31
N ARG A 178 -4.82 15.64 -16.51
CA ARG A 178 -4.45 14.25 -16.76
C ARG A 178 -3.07 14.19 -17.42
N LEU A 179 -2.51 13.00 -17.57
CA LEU A 179 -1.15 12.82 -18.06
C LEU A 179 -0.77 13.67 -19.30
N PRO A 180 -1.61 13.82 -20.34
CA PRO A 180 -1.27 14.68 -21.48
C PRO A 180 -1.08 16.16 -21.11
N GLN A 181 -1.95 16.72 -20.26
CA GLN A 181 -1.85 18.11 -19.79
C GLN A 181 -0.67 18.26 -18.81
N LEU A 182 -0.45 17.27 -17.93
CA LEU A 182 0.66 17.28 -16.97
C LEU A 182 2.02 17.29 -17.67
N VAL A 183 2.17 16.60 -18.80
CA VAL A 183 3.39 16.67 -19.64
C VAL A 183 3.62 18.08 -20.18
N GLU A 184 2.57 18.80 -20.59
CA GLU A 184 2.73 20.18 -21.05
C GLU A 184 3.11 21.13 -19.89
N VAL A 185 2.52 20.90 -18.70
CA VAL A 185 2.91 21.64 -17.48
C VAL A 185 4.37 21.36 -17.12
N ALA A 186 4.79 20.11 -17.17
CA ALA A 186 6.18 19.67 -16.91
C ALA A 186 7.15 20.38 -17.84
N LYS A 187 6.86 20.42 -19.14
CA LYS A 187 7.68 21.15 -20.14
C LYS A 187 7.70 22.64 -19.90
N LYS A 188 6.56 23.25 -19.60
CA LYS A 188 6.41 24.69 -19.37
C LYS A 188 7.29 25.20 -18.23
N PHE A 189 7.44 24.41 -17.18
CA PHE A 189 8.15 24.80 -15.96
C PHE A 189 9.49 24.08 -15.76
N ASP A 190 9.90 23.26 -16.72
CA ASP A 190 11.11 22.40 -16.63
C ASP A 190 11.11 21.54 -15.35
N ILE A 191 9.98 20.88 -15.11
CA ILE A 191 9.77 19.99 -13.95
C ILE A 191 9.75 18.55 -14.42
N LYS A 192 10.46 17.66 -13.71
CA LYS A 192 10.42 16.22 -13.99
C LYS A 192 9.08 15.62 -13.59
N ILE A 193 8.64 14.63 -14.39
CA ILE A 193 7.41 13.90 -14.16
C ILE A 193 7.70 12.42 -13.99
N ILE A 194 7.20 11.82 -12.92
CA ILE A 194 7.32 10.38 -12.59
C ILE A 194 5.97 9.78 -12.23
N CYS A 195 5.86 8.44 -12.23
CA CYS A 195 4.67 7.77 -11.73
C CYS A 195 4.94 6.99 -10.43
N ILE A 196 3.92 6.85 -9.60
CA ILE A 196 3.99 6.09 -8.33
C ILE A 196 4.34 4.63 -8.58
N LYS A 197 3.88 4.05 -9.67
CA LYS A 197 4.20 2.67 -10.06
C LYS A 197 5.71 2.45 -10.23
N ASP A 198 6.41 3.39 -10.87
CA ASP A 198 7.85 3.32 -11.04
C ASP A 198 8.59 3.51 -9.71
N LEU A 199 8.08 4.39 -8.83
CA LEU A 199 8.62 4.58 -7.48
C LEU A 199 8.47 3.28 -6.64
N ILE A 200 7.34 2.59 -6.72
CA ILE A 200 7.14 1.28 -6.10
C ILE A 200 8.16 0.27 -6.65
N ALA A 201 8.30 0.18 -7.98
CA ALA A 201 9.24 -0.73 -8.62
C ALA A 201 10.70 -0.44 -8.21
N TYR A 202 11.08 0.83 -8.14
CA TYR A 202 12.39 1.28 -7.67
C TYR A 202 12.65 0.85 -6.21
N ARG A 203 11.72 1.11 -5.30
CA ARG A 203 11.84 0.73 -3.89
C ARG A 203 11.91 -0.78 -3.70
N LEU A 204 11.11 -1.55 -4.45
CA LEU A 204 11.16 -3.01 -4.43
C LEU A 204 12.46 -3.59 -4.98
N LYS A 205 13.16 -2.85 -5.84
CA LYS A 205 14.48 -3.24 -6.38
C LYS A 205 15.61 -2.89 -5.42
N THR A 206 15.53 -1.74 -4.75
CA THR A 206 16.61 -1.18 -3.92
C THR A 206 16.47 -1.48 -2.43
N GLU A 207 15.25 -1.73 -1.95
CA GLU A 207 14.96 -2.01 -0.54
C GLU A 207 14.51 -3.45 -0.35
N SER A 208 15.11 -4.15 0.61
CA SER A 208 14.57 -5.41 1.11
C SER A 208 13.78 -5.16 2.39
N ILE A 209 12.47 -5.45 2.37
CA ILE A 209 11.59 -5.35 3.55
C ILE A 209 11.54 -6.66 4.36
N VAL A 210 12.21 -7.71 3.88
CA VAL A 210 12.30 -9.00 4.55
C VAL A 210 13.74 -9.46 4.63
N ASP A 211 14.07 -10.18 5.70
CA ASP A 211 15.33 -10.92 5.86
C ASP A 211 15.06 -12.40 5.58
N LYS A 212 15.87 -13.00 4.69
CA LYS A 212 15.80 -14.44 4.36
C LYS A 212 16.54 -15.23 5.43
N GLY A 213 15.89 -16.28 5.98
CA GLY A 213 16.50 -17.24 6.88
C GLY A 213 17.16 -18.42 6.15
N VAL A 214 17.52 -19.45 6.93
CA VAL A 214 18.13 -20.67 6.39
C VAL A 214 17.09 -21.57 5.75
N GLU A 215 17.50 -22.27 4.70
CA GLU A 215 16.67 -23.25 3.99
C GLU A 215 16.84 -24.63 4.61
N VAL A 216 15.73 -25.37 4.74
CA VAL A 216 15.72 -26.73 5.24
C VAL A 216 14.78 -27.63 4.44
N ASP A 217 15.05 -28.92 4.43
CA ASP A 217 14.11 -29.93 3.94
C ASP A 217 12.91 -30.07 4.85
N MET A 218 11.72 -30.11 4.24
CA MET A 218 10.44 -30.21 4.93
C MET A 218 9.56 -31.30 4.32
N PRO A 219 9.71 -32.56 4.74
CA PRO A 219 8.78 -33.63 4.40
C PRO A 219 7.45 -33.41 5.11
N THR A 220 6.35 -33.46 4.37
CA THR A 220 4.98 -33.29 4.87
C THR A 220 4.09 -34.44 4.37
N GLN A 221 2.92 -34.62 4.98
CA GLN A 221 1.91 -35.56 4.48
C GLN A 221 1.33 -35.18 3.10
N TYR A 222 1.58 -33.96 2.62
CA TYR A 222 1.08 -33.43 1.34
C TYR A 222 2.15 -33.33 0.27
N GLY A 223 3.39 -33.66 0.58
CA GLY A 223 4.53 -33.60 -0.32
C GLY A 223 5.84 -33.24 0.38
N HIS A 224 6.93 -33.26 -0.38
CA HIS A 224 8.26 -32.93 0.09
C HIS A 224 8.66 -31.56 -0.48
N PHE A 225 8.96 -30.61 0.39
CA PHE A 225 9.28 -29.23 0.05
C PHE A 225 10.60 -28.77 0.68
N HIS A 226 11.16 -27.69 0.16
CA HIS A 226 12.17 -26.90 0.86
C HIS A 226 11.47 -25.73 1.56
N LEU A 227 11.76 -25.51 2.82
CA LEU A 227 11.19 -24.44 3.63
C LEU A 227 12.24 -23.36 3.85
N ILE A 228 11.85 -22.10 3.56
CA ILE A 228 12.66 -20.90 3.84
C ILE A 228 11.81 -19.94 4.68
N PRO A 229 12.22 -19.60 5.92
CA PRO A 229 11.58 -18.55 6.69
C PRO A 229 12.05 -17.16 6.24
N PHE A 230 11.17 -16.18 6.36
CA PHE A 230 11.43 -14.78 6.10
C PHE A 230 10.93 -13.94 7.26
N ARG A 231 11.75 -13.00 7.74
CA ARG A 231 11.34 -12.06 8.79
C ARG A 231 11.08 -10.69 8.19
N GLN A 232 9.88 -10.15 8.42
CA GLN A 232 9.52 -8.80 8.01
C GLN A 232 10.20 -7.76 8.93
N LYS A 233 10.98 -6.85 8.35
CA LYS A 233 11.79 -5.87 9.10
C LYS A 233 10.98 -4.88 9.91
N SER A 234 9.78 -4.51 9.45
CA SER A 234 8.98 -3.44 10.06
C SER A 234 8.27 -3.85 11.36
N ASN A 235 7.94 -5.14 11.53
CA ASN A 235 7.14 -5.63 12.67
C ASN A 235 7.64 -6.95 13.25
N GLY A 236 8.71 -7.53 12.69
CA GLY A 236 9.29 -8.79 13.15
C GLY A 236 8.47 -10.05 12.82
N LEU A 237 7.35 -9.93 12.10
CA LEU A 237 6.55 -11.10 11.73
C LEU A 237 7.34 -12.05 10.83
N GLU A 238 7.16 -13.34 11.07
CA GLU A 238 7.83 -14.40 10.33
C GLU A 238 6.85 -15.03 9.33
N HIS A 239 7.31 -15.16 8.09
CA HIS A 239 6.61 -15.73 6.96
C HIS A 239 7.38 -16.93 6.44
N ILE A 240 6.74 -17.78 5.64
CA ILE A 240 7.35 -19.02 5.15
C ILE A 240 7.17 -19.10 3.63
N ALA A 241 8.24 -19.49 2.93
CA ALA A 241 8.14 -20.02 1.58
C ALA A 241 8.36 -21.52 1.61
N LEU A 242 7.45 -22.31 1.01
CA LEU A 242 7.62 -23.72 0.68
C LEU A 242 7.87 -23.82 -0.82
N ILE A 243 8.95 -24.50 -1.20
CA ILE A 243 9.40 -24.60 -2.59
C ILE A 243 9.48 -26.07 -2.97
N LYS A 244 9.01 -26.40 -4.16
CA LYS A 244 9.14 -27.73 -4.79
C LYS A 244 9.83 -27.60 -6.13
N GLY A 245 10.83 -28.45 -6.36
CA GLY A 245 11.55 -28.54 -7.62
C GLY A 245 12.38 -27.30 -7.97
N ASP A 246 12.89 -27.25 -9.18
CA ASP A 246 13.66 -26.10 -9.69
C ASP A 246 12.69 -25.01 -10.17
N ILE A 247 12.65 -23.89 -9.46
CA ILE A 247 11.82 -22.72 -9.78
C ILE A 247 12.56 -21.64 -10.55
N SER A 248 13.81 -21.88 -10.93
CA SER A 248 14.62 -20.96 -11.74
C SER A 248 14.12 -20.86 -13.19
N GLY A 249 14.57 -19.84 -13.90
CA GLY A 249 14.28 -19.62 -15.32
C GLY A 249 13.00 -18.78 -15.58
N GLU A 250 12.62 -18.68 -16.87
CA GLU A 250 11.52 -17.82 -17.34
C GLU A 250 10.15 -18.51 -17.40
N GLU A 251 10.11 -19.80 -17.20
CA GLU A 251 8.88 -20.58 -17.19
C GLU A 251 7.98 -20.17 -16.02
N PRO A 252 6.67 -19.95 -16.26
CA PRO A 252 5.76 -19.58 -15.19
C PRO A 252 5.68 -20.64 -14.10
N VAL A 253 5.85 -20.25 -12.82
CA VAL A 253 5.82 -21.14 -11.66
C VAL A 253 4.41 -21.21 -11.10
N LEU A 254 3.94 -22.40 -10.68
CA LEU A 254 2.68 -22.55 -9.95
C LEU A 254 2.84 -22.00 -8.53
N VAL A 255 2.07 -20.97 -8.16
CA VAL A 255 2.24 -20.25 -6.89
C VAL A 255 0.94 -20.12 -6.11
N ARG A 256 1.01 -20.33 -4.80
CA ARG A 256 -0.02 -19.92 -3.85
C ARG A 256 0.55 -18.89 -2.87
N VAL A 257 -0.08 -17.73 -2.78
CA VAL A 257 0.12 -16.79 -1.66
C VAL A 257 -1.02 -17.00 -0.69
N HIS A 258 -0.71 -17.53 0.51
CA HIS A 258 -1.68 -17.92 1.53
C HIS A 258 -1.52 -17.04 2.77
N SER A 259 -2.58 -16.35 3.22
CA SER A 259 -2.58 -15.64 4.49
C SER A 259 -3.03 -16.60 5.60
N SER A 260 -2.32 -16.58 6.72
CA SER A 260 -2.56 -17.48 7.85
C SER A 260 -4.00 -17.43 8.36
N CYS A 261 -4.47 -18.56 8.77
CA CYS A 261 -5.78 -18.75 9.37
C CYS A 261 -5.68 -19.81 10.45
N ALA A 262 -5.34 -19.42 11.68
CA ALA A 262 -5.09 -20.37 12.78
C ALA A 262 -6.24 -21.36 12.96
N THR A 263 -7.47 -20.89 12.87
CA THR A 263 -8.67 -21.77 13.02
C THR A 263 -8.79 -22.79 11.89
N GLY A 264 -8.53 -22.39 10.63
CA GLY A 264 -8.63 -23.26 9.47
C GLY A 264 -7.39 -24.12 9.27
N ASP A 265 -6.20 -23.52 9.30
CA ASP A 265 -4.94 -24.17 8.93
C ASP A 265 -4.44 -25.14 10.01
N ILE A 266 -4.66 -24.80 11.31
CA ILE A 266 -4.17 -25.60 12.44
C ILE A 266 -5.28 -26.52 13.00
N PHE A 267 -6.48 -25.95 13.23
CA PHE A 267 -7.55 -26.68 13.90
C PHE A 267 -8.60 -27.28 12.96
N GLY A 268 -8.43 -27.12 11.64
CA GLY A 268 -9.34 -27.69 10.65
C GLY A 268 -10.78 -27.15 10.76
N SER A 269 -10.96 -25.88 11.13
CA SER A 269 -12.29 -25.27 11.25
C SER A 269 -13.06 -25.38 9.94
N MET A 270 -14.30 -25.85 10.04
CA MET A 270 -15.23 -25.95 8.91
C MET A 270 -15.96 -24.63 8.61
N ARG A 271 -15.70 -23.57 9.36
CA ARG A 271 -16.32 -22.23 9.12
C ARG A 271 -15.67 -21.45 7.96
N CYS A 272 -14.51 -21.90 7.47
CA CYS A 272 -13.83 -21.34 6.33
C CYS A 272 -13.22 -22.45 5.46
N GLU A 273 -12.66 -22.07 4.31
CA GLU A 273 -12.00 -23.00 3.38
C GLU A 273 -10.46 -22.94 3.44
N CYS A 274 -9.87 -22.18 4.40
CA CYS A 274 -8.44 -21.85 4.39
C CYS A 274 -7.54 -23.09 4.47
N GLY A 275 -7.74 -23.97 5.44
CA GLY A 275 -6.93 -25.18 5.61
C GLY A 275 -7.05 -26.12 4.41
N GLU A 276 -8.27 -26.33 3.89
CA GLU A 276 -8.48 -27.17 2.70
C GLU A 276 -7.77 -26.59 1.46
N GLN A 277 -7.80 -25.25 1.29
CA GLN A 277 -7.09 -24.59 0.20
C GLN A 277 -5.57 -24.70 0.34
N LEU A 278 -5.03 -24.60 1.55
CA LEU A 278 -3.60 -24.79 1.81
C LEU A 278 -3.16 -26.21 1.44
N HIS A 279 -3.86 -27.21 1.95
CA HIS A 279 -3.55 -28.62 1.67
C HIS A 279 -3.70 -28.94 0.17
N LYS A 280 -4.75 -28.44 -0.48
CA LYS A 280 -4.94 -28.61 -1.91
C LYS A 280 -3.84 -27.96 -2.74
N ALA A 281 -3.38 -26.76 -2.34
CA ALA A 281 -2.26 -26.09 -3.01
C ALA A 281 -0.97 -26.93 -2.90
N MET A 282 -0.67 -27.46 -1.71
CA MET A 282 0.49 -28.35 -1.51
C MET A 282 0.41 -29.58 -2.41
N GLN A 283 -0.74 -30.24 -2.45
CA GLN A 283 -0.96 -31.43 -3.31
C GLN A 283 -0.83 -31.12 -4.80
N MET A 284 -1.37 -29.96 -5.24
CA MET A 284 -1.27 -29.53 -6.64
C MET A 284 0.20 -29.30 -7.04
N ILE A 285 0.98 -28.64 -6.19
CA ILE A 285 2.41 -28.38 -6.43
C ILE A 285 3.20 -29.69 -6.39
N GLU A 286 2.91 -30.59 -5.43
CA GLU A 286 3.55 -31.91 -5.36
C GLU A 286 3.30 -32.71 -6.66
N LYS A 287 2.07 -32.71 -7.16
CA LYS A 287 1.70 -33.39 -8.41
C LYS A 287 2.37 -32.78 -9.65
N GLU A 288 2.51 -31.44 -9.69
CA GLU A 288 3.19 -30.74 -10.79
C GLU A 288 4.71 -30.93 -10.72
N GLY A 289 5.27 -31.21 -9.53
CA GLY A 289 6.70 -31.37 -9.29
C GLY A 289 7.48 -30.06 -9.23
N ARG A 290 6.83 -28.89 -9.43
CA ARG A 290 7.43 -27.56 -9.47
C ARG A 290 6.44 -26.51 -8.99
N GLY A 291 6.82 -25.71 -7.98
CA GLY A 291 5.96 -24.64 -7.50
C GLY A 291 6.39 -24.05 -6.17
N ALA A 292 5.64 -23.05 -5.69
CA ALA A 292 5.90 -22.42 -4.41
C ALA A 292 4.61 -22.01 -3.67
N ILE A 293 4.67 -22.09 -2.34
CA ILE A 293 3.67 -21.50 -1.44
C ILE A 293 4.36 -20.41 -0.62
N VAL A 294 3.81 -19.20 -0.63
CA VAL A 294 4.19 -18.14 0.31
C VAL A 294 3.10 -18.08 1.37
N TYR A 295 3.44 -18.52 2.58
CA TYR A 295 2.56 -18.48 3.75
C TYR A 295 2.84 -17.23 4.55
N LEU A 296 1.91 -16.30 4.52
CA LEU A 296 2.00 -14.99 5.18
C LEU A 296 1.34 -15.06 6.55
N ASN A 297 2.06 -14.70 7.58
CA ASN A 297 1.52 -14.55 8.95
C ASN A 297 0.68 -13.25 9.03
N GLN A 298 -0.52 -13.31 8.45
CA GLN A 298 -1.48 -12.22 8.32
C GLN A 298 -2.89 -12.74 8.69
N GLU A 299 -3.08 -13.06 9.98
CA GLU A 299 -4.29 -13.70 10.51
C GLU A 299 -5.55 -12.86 10.27
N GLY A 300 -6.62 -13.54 9.83
CA GLY A 300 -7.96 -12.96 9.75
C GLY A 300 -8.06 -11.77 8.78
N LEU A 301 -7.39 -11.78 7.64
CA LEU A 301 -7.31 -10.64 6.70
C LEU A 301 -6.59 -9.42 7.32
N VAL A 302 -5.65 -9.67 8.25
CA VAL A 302 -4.84 -8.70 9.02
C VAL A 302 -5.57 -8.11 10.26
N ILE A 303 -6.84 -8.43 10.50
CA ILE A 303 -7.54 -7.97 11.72
C ILE A 303 -7.11 -8.72 12.99
N GLY A 304 -6.32 -9.78 12.85
CA GLY A 304 -5.84 -10.59 13.96
C GLY A 304 -6.85 -11.62 14.47
N LEU A 305 -6.37 -12.56 15.29
CA LEU A 305 -7.19 -13.67 15.80
C LEU A 305 -8.32 -13.19 16.70
N MET A 306 -8.06 -12.21 17.58
CA MET A 306 -9.06 -11.74 18.54
C MET A 306 -10.29 -11.14 17.85
N ASP A 307 -10.07 -10.23 16.89
CA ASP A 307 -11.17 -9.58 16.19
C ASP A 307 -11.84 -10.51 15.18
N LYS A 308 -11.11 -11.46 14.61
CA LYS A 308 -11.70 -12.56 13.84
C LYS A 308 -12.68 -13.39 14.66
N ILE A 309 -12.37 -13.72 15.92
CA ILE A 309 -13.30 -14.46 16.79
C ILE A 309 -14.50 -13.61 17.18
N LYS A 310 -14.32 -12.29 17.41
CA LYS A 310 -15.45 -11.37 17.59
C LYS A 310 -16.33 -11.31 16.33
N ALA A 311 -15.73 -11.26 15.13
CA ALA A 311 -16.47 -11.32 13.87
C ALA A 311 -17.27 -12.63 13.75
N TYR A 312 -16.71 -13.77 14.16
CA TYR A 312 -17.46 -15.04 14.23
C TYR A 312 -18.67 -14.95 15.16
N LYS A 313 -18.55 -14.24 16.30
CA LYS A 313 -19.69 -14.04 17.21
C LYS A 313 -20.77 -13.19 16.57
N LEU A 314 -20.40 -12.09 15.90
CA LEU A 314 -21.35 -11.26 15.15
C LEU A 314 -22.03 -12.02 14.00
N GLN A 315 -21.31 -12.94 13.34
CA GLN A 315 -21.89 -13.81 12.32
C GLN A 315 -22.92 -14.80 12.90
N GLU A 316 -22.72 -15.29 14.12
CA GLU A 316 -23.73 -16.11 14.85
C GLU A 316 -24.99 -15.31 15.16
N GLU A 317 -24.88 -13.99 15.25
CA GLU A 317 -25.97 -13.04 15.46
C GLU A 317 -26.62 -12.57 14.15
N GLY A 318 -26.14 -13.07 12.99
CA GLY A 318 -26.76 -12.87 11.68
C GLY A 318 -26.07 -11.87 10.75
N LEU A 319 -24.94 -11.24 11.16
CA LEU A 319 -24.16 -10.41 10.26
C LEU A 319 -23.40 -11.28 9.25
N ASP A 320 -23.15 -10.74 8.05
CA ASP A 320 -22.18 -11.37 7.16
C ASP A 320 -20.72 -10.95 7.49
N THR A 321 -19.74 -11.53 6.79
CA THR A 321 -18.31 -11.27 7.07
C THR A 321 -17.91 -9.81 6.86
N VAL A 322 -18.46 -9.16 5.84
CA VAL A 322 -18.15 -7.76 5.53
C VAL A 322 -18.72 -6.85 6.61
N ASP A 323 -20.00 -7.03 6.94
CA ASP A 323 -20.67 -6.21 7.96
C ASP A 323 -20.09 -6.44 9.36
N ALA A 324 -19.70 -7.69 9.69
CA ALA A 324 -19.01 -7.99 10.95
C ALA A 324 -17.66 -7.27 11.07
N ASN A 325 -16.84 -7.26 10.00
CA ASN A 325 -15.56 -6.54 10.00
C ASN A 325 -15.77 -5.02 10.11
N LEU A 326 -16.70 -4.46 9.33
CA LEU A 326 -17.05 -3.03 9.40
C LEU A 326 -17.55 -2.63 10.81
N HIS A 327 -18.36 -3.49 11.45
CA HIS A 327 -18.83 -3.25 12.82
C HIS A 327 -17.69 -3.17 13.84
N LEU A 328 -16.62 -3.93 13.62
CA LEU A 328 -15.41 -3.92 14.46
C LEU A 328 -14.43 -2.80 14.10
N GLY A 329 -14.74 -1.95 13.11
CA GLY A 329 -13.89 -0.83 12.67
C GLY A 329 -12.82 -1.20 11.66
N HIS A 330 -12.89 -2.41 11.08
CA HIS A 330 -11.97 -2.90 10.05
C HIS A 330 -12.56 -2.79 8.66
N GLN A 331 -11.69 -2.80 7.64
CA GLN A 331 -12.11 -2.94 6.25
C GLN A 331 -12.44 -4.39 5.90
N ALA A 332 -13.06 -4.60 4.74
CA ALA A 332 -13.37 -5.94 4.25
C ALA A 332 -12.10 -6.78 3.99
N ASP A 333 -11.01 -6.15 3.57
CA ASP A 333 -9.71 -6.79 3.29
C ASP A 333 -8.56 -5.80 3.51
N GLU A 334 -7.72 -6.03 4.53
CA GLU A 334 -6.56 -5.20 4.87
C GLU A 334 -5.22 -5.85 4.51
N ARG A 335 -5.20 -6.92 3.70
CA ARG A 335 -3.98 -7.69 3.39
C ARG A 335 -2.93 -6.86 2.68
N ASP A 336 -1.68 -7.04 3.13
CA ASP A 336 -0.48 -6.48 2.52
C ASP A 336 0.15 -7.49 1.55
N TYR A 337 0.03 -7.21 0.26
CA TYR A 337 0.60 -8.07 -0.79
C TYR A 337 2.09 -7.78 -1.06
N GLY A 338 2.63 -6.66 -0.58
CA GLY A 338 4.03 -6.26 -0.79
C GLY A 338 5.04 -7.22 -0.19
N VAL A 339 4.76 -7.74 1.01
CA VAL A 339 5.60 -8.75 1.66
C VAL A 339 5.64 -10.04 0.83
N GLY A 340 4.46 -10.50 0.39
CA GLY A 340 4.36 -11.69 -0.46
C GLY A 340 5.10 -11.52 -1.79
N ALA A 341 4.97 -10.36 -2.41
CA ALA A 341 5.67 -10.04 -3.65
C ALA A 341 7.19 -10.03 -3.48
N GLN A 342 7.70 -9.44 -2.40
CA GLN A 342 9.13 -9.47 -2.12
C GLN A 342 9.66 -10.88 -1.82
N ILE A 343 8.94 -11.66 -1.04
CA ILE A 343 9.33 -13.06 -0.80
C ILE A 343 9.41 -13.82 -2.12
N LEU A 344 8.42 -13.67 -3.01
CA LEU A 344 8.45 -14.30 -4.34
C LEU A 344 9.68 -13.87 -5.14
N LYS A 345 10.02 -12.59 -5.17
CA LYS A 345 11.23 -12.08 -5.83
C LYS A 345 12.52 -12.61 -5.19
N HIS A 346 12.59 -12.70 -3.87
CA HIS A 346 13.74 -13.24 -3.15
C HIS A 346 14.02 -14.73 -3.45
N ILE A 347 12.97 -15.51 -3.75
CA ILE A 347 13.10 -16.91 -4.19
C ILE A 347 13.21 -17.04 -5.72
N GLY A 348 13.30 -15.90 -6.47
CA GLY A 348 13.55 -15.89 -7.91
C GLY A 348 12.30 -15.98 -8.79
N ILE A 349 11.09 -15.87 -8.22
CA ILE A 349 9.83 -15.94 -9.00
C ILE A 349 9.39 -14.53 -9.37
N THR A 350 9.36 -14.25 -10.68
CA THR A 350 8.83 -13.01 -11.25
C THR A 350 7.63 -13.26 -12.16
N LYS A 351 7.48 -14.49 -12.68
CA LYS A 351 6.41 -14.91 -13.59
C LYS A 351 5.73 -16.17 -13.06
N MET A 352 4.40 -16.13 -12.94
CA MET A 352 3.69 -17.20 -12.22
C MET A 352 2.31 -17.51 -12.78
N ARG A 353 1.84 -18.72 -12.47
CA ARG A 353 0.45 -19.18 -12.51
C ARG A 353 -0.09 -19.13 -11.08
N LEU A 354 -0.98 -18.20 -10.79
CA LEU A 354 -1.41 -17.90 -9.42
C LEU A 354 -2.63 -18.71 -9.02
N MET A 355 -2.52 -19.55 -7.99
CA MET A 355 -3.66 -20.24 -7.39
C MET A 355 -4.48 -19.28 -6.55
N THR A 356 -5.58 -18.78 -7.12
CA THR A 356 -6.49 -17.85 -6.44
C THR A 356 -7.89 -17.87 -7.03
N ASN A 357 -8.89 -17.61 -6.17
CA ASN A 357 -10.27 -17.32 -6.55
C ASN A 357 -10.59 -15.82 -6.37
N ASN A 358 -9.61 -15.01 -5.90
CA ASN A 358 -9.78 -13.59 -5.62
C ASN A 358 -9.06 -12.74 -6.67
N PRO A 359 -9.79 -12.01 -7.55
CA PRO A 359 -9.18 -11.14 -8.56
C PRO A 359 -8.34 -9.99 -7.97
N ILE A 360 -8.74 -9.43 -6.82
CA ILE A 360 -8.00 -8.35 -6.16
C ILE A 360 -6.57 -8.78 -5.78
N LYS A 361 -6.39 -10.04 -5.39
CA LYS A 361 -5.06 -10.60 -5.08
C LYS A 361 -4.12 -10.55 -6.28
N ARG A 362 -4.63 -10.77 -7.49
CA ARG A 362 -3.88 -10.65 -8.73
C ARG A 362 -3.37 -9.23 -8.93
N VAL A 363 -4.29 -8.26 -8.92
CA VAL A 363 -3.97 -6.82 -9.07
C VAL A 363 -2.94 -6.38 -8.03
N GLY A 364 -3.14 -6.80 -6.77
CA GLY A 364 -2.23 -6.51 -5.69
C GLY A 364 -0.79 -6.99 -5.93
N LEU A 365 -0.59 -8.16 -6.52
CA LEU A 365 0.76 -8.69 -6.82
C LEU A 365 1.36 -8.08 -8.10
N GLU A 366 0.55 -7.84 -9.13
CA GLU A 366 0.99 -7.20 -10.38
C GLU A 366 1.49 -5.77 -10.15
N ALA A 367 0.88 -5.03 -9.22
CA ALA A 367 1.33 -3.69 -8.80
C ALA A 367 2.78 -3.68 -8.28
N TYR A 368 3.28 -4.82 -7.79
CA TYR A 368 4.66 -4.99 -7.34
C TYR A 368 5.60 -5.54 -8.43
N GLY A 369 5.19 -5.50 -9.71
CA GLY A 369 6.03 -5.90 -10.85
C GLY A 369 6.20 -7.42 -11.00
N LEU A 370 5.24 -8.22 -10.52
CA LEU A 370 5.14 -9.64 -10.80
C LEU A 370 4.22 -9.87 -12.02
N THR A 371 4.54 -10.85 -12.84
CA THR A 371 3.72 -11.19 -14.01
C THR A 371 2.87 -12.43 -13.72
N ILE A 372 1.54 -12.28 -13.75
CA ILE A 372 0.60 -13.39 -13.59
C ILE A 372 0.03 -13.78 -14.94
N VAL A 373 0.51 -14.91 -15.46
CA VAL A 373 0.11 -15.40 -16.80
C VAL A 373 -1.21 -16.15 -16.77
N GLU A 374 -1.58 -16.74 -15.62
CA GLU A 374 -2.78 -17.54 -15.46
C GLU A 374 -3.30 -17.47 -14.02
N ASN A 375 -4.62 -17.41 -13.86
CA ASN A 375 -5.28 -17.69 -12.58
C ASN A 375 -5.70 -19.16 -12.54
N VAL A 376 -5.14 -19.90 -11.60
CA VAL A 376 -5.49 -21.31 -11.37
C VAL A 376 -6.54 -21.38 -10.27
N PRO A 377 -7.76 -21.89 -10.54
CA PRO A 377 -8.80 -22.01 -9.53
C PRO A 377 -8.38 -22.94 -8.37
N ILE A 378 -8.69 -22.52 -7.13
CA ILE A 378 -8.44 -23.33 -5.94
C ILE A 378 -9.71 -23.41 -5.09
N GLU A 379 -10.80 -23.85 -5.75
CA GLU A 379 -12.09 -24.01 -5.10
C GLU A 379 -12.14 -25.27 -4.26
N VAL A 380 -12.84 -25.20 -3.14
CA VAL A 380 -13.20 -26.35 -2.31
C VAL A 380 -14.72 -26.50 -2.26
N THR A 381 -15.19 -27.70 -1.96
CA THR A 381 -16.62 -27.95 -1.87
C THR A 381 -17.21 -27.29 -0.65
N PRO A 382 -18.25 -26.45 -0.77
CA PRO A 382 -18.93 -25.86 0.38
C PRO A 382 -19.49 -26.92 1.32
N ASN A 383 -19.54 -26.58 2.61
CA ASN A 383 -20.20 -27.38 3.62
C ASN A 383 -21.24 -26.52 4.35
N LYS A 384 -22.12 -27.16 5.14
CA LYS A 384 -23.21 -26.49 5.86
C LYS A 384 -22.80 -25.35 6.81
N TYR A 385 -21.51 -25.29 7.19
CA TYR A 385 -20.99 -24.28 8.12
C TYR A 385 -20.31 -23.09 7.42
N ASN A 386 -19.83 -23.26 6.16
CA ASN A 386 -19.14 -22.22 5.42
C ASN A 386 -19.89 -21.73 4.17
N GLU A 387 -21.04 -22.31 3.83
CA GLU A 387 -21.80 -21.96 2.63
C GLU A 387 -22.17 -20.47 2.60
N PHE A 388 -22.67 -19.94 3.72
CA PHE A 388 -23.01 -18.52 3.85
C PHE A 388 -21.78 -17.62 3.70
N TYR A 389 -20.68 -17.97 4.34
CA TYR A 389 -19.41 -17.25 4.21
C TYR A 389 -18.89 -17.25 2.76
N MET A 390 -18.94 -18.38 2.07
CA MET A 390 -18.49 -18.48 0.68
C MET A 390 -19.42 -17.73 -0.27
N LYS A 391 -20.71 -17.68 0.01
CA LYS A 391 -21.68 -16.86 -0.74
C LYS A 391 -21.36 -15.36 -0.57
N THR A 392 -21.10 -14.90 0.64
CA THR A 392 -20.65 -13.51 0.89
C THR A 392 -19.39 -13.17 0.12
N LYS A 393 -18.40 -14.08 0.05
CA LYS A 393 -17.19 -13.89 -0.77
C LYS A 393 -17.50 -13.73 -2.24
N LYS A 394 -18.42 -14.53 -2.78
CA LYS A 394 -18.84 -14.43 -4.19
C LYS A 394 -19.57 -13.12 -4.47
N GLU A 395 -20.58 -12.80 -3.67
CA GLU A 395 -21.51 -11.71 -3.94
C GLU A 395 -20.99 -10.32 -3.53
N ARG A 396 -20.23 -10.24 -2.41
CA ARG A 396 -19.80 -8.96 -1.84
C ARG A 396 -18.29 -8.68 -1.94
N MET A 397 -17.47 -9.72 -2.10
CA MET A 397 -16.01 -9.56 -2.17
C MET A 397 -15.44 -9.93 -3.56
N GLY A 398 -16.29 -10.12 -4.58
CA GLY A 398 -15.90 -10.32 -5.97
C GLY A 398 -15.12 -11.62 -6.25
N HIS A 399 -15.19 -12.63 -5.36
CA HIS A 399 -14.54 -13.91 -5.61
C HIS A 399 -15.20 -14.69 -6.74
N VAL A 400 -14.40 -15.28 -7.62
CA VAL A 400 -14.86 -16.18 -8.67
C VAL A 400 -14.98 -17.60 -8.10
N LEU A 401 -16.23 -18.01 -7.82
CA LEU A 401 -16.56 -19.32 -7.24
C LEU A 401 -17.66 -19.96 -8.09
N HIS A 402 -17.34 -21.10 -8.75
CA HIS A 402 -18.25 -21.81 -9.65
C HIS A 402 -19.12 -22.83 -8.90
N ASN A 403 -18.63 -23.33 -7.75
CA ASN A 403 -19.29 -24.36 -6.94
C ASN A 403 -20.37 -23.81 -6.00
N ILE A 404 -20.65 -22.50 -6.03
CA ILE A 404 -21.66 -21.83 -5.20
C ILE A 404 -22.75 -21.28 -6.10
N LYS A 405 -24.00 -21.67 -5.80
CA LYS A 405 -25.21 -21.21 -6.50
C LYS A 405 -25.69 -19.85 -5.99
#